data_18ba941dbb7c1c6d3dac44814b636950
#
_entry.id   18ba941dbb7c1c6d3dac44814b636950
#
_cell.length_a   1.000
_cell.length_b   1.000
_cell.length_c   1.000
_cell.angle_alpha   90.00
_cell.angle_beta   90.00
_cell.angle_gamma   90.00
#
_symmetry.space_group_name_H-M   'P 1'
#
loop_
_entity.id
_entity.type
_entity.pdbx_description
1 polymer ?
#
loop_
_entity_poly.entity_id
_entity_poly.type
_entity_poly.pdbx_seq_one_letter_code
_entity_poly.pdbx_strand_id
1 'polypeptide(L)'
;TGTGYKTMTNVEFFIDNDNKIYSFKVTGHVDFALDGDDALCAAISTLVSHTIGQVHEFTDDPCENIVDEDIPMVVFKLTGDEISDLSYIFMESLASSVDDLAMMHPDYIKVSYTES
;
A
#
# COMPACT_ATOMS: atom_id res chain seq x y z
N THR A 1 2.56 -25.95 -4.14
CA THR A 1 3.14 -26.77 -4.70
C THR A 1 4.44 -26.90 -4.47
N GLY A 2 4.82 -27.78 -4.62
CA GLY A 2 6.11 -28.01 -4.36
C GLY A 2 7.14 -27.15 -4.93
N THR A 3 6.76 -26.17 -5.57
CA THR A 3 7.75 -25.29 -6.11
C THR A 3 8.51 -24.60 -5.05
N GLY A 4 7.91 -24.44 -3.93
CA GLY A 4 8.63 -23.85 -2.83
C GLY A 4 8.93 -22.37 -2.93
N TYR A 5 8.54 -21.72 -3.99
CA TYR A 5 8.81 -20.30 -4.01
C TYR A 5 7.61 -19.56 -3.45
N LYS A 6 7.88 -18.38 -2.95
CA LYS A 6 6.87 -17.57 -2.30
C LYS A 6 6.56 -16.38 -3.16
N THR A 7 5.30 -16.01 -3.15
CA THR A 7 4.89 -14.76 -3.77
C THR A 7 5.06 -13.67 -2.73
N MET A 8 5.80 -12.65 -3.08
CA MET A 8 6.05 -11.55 -2.16
C MET A 8 5.22 -10.35 -2.55
N THR A 9 4.55 -9.77 -1.58
CA THR A 9 3.84 -8.52 -1.78
C THR A 9 4.81 -7.38 -1.54
N ASN A 10 4.90 -6.47 -2.50
CA ASN A 10 5.77 -5.31 -2.39
C ASN A 10 4.91 -4.08 -2.20
N VAL A 11 5.23 -3.30 -1.18
CA VAL A 11 4.56 -2.02 -0.94
C VAL A 11 5.62 -0.95 -1.01
N GLU A 12 5.49 -0.06 -1.97
CA GLU A 12 6.44 1.02 -2.16
C GLU A 12 5.76 2.34 -1.84
N PHE A 13 6.36 3.11 -0.95
CA PHE A 13 5.87 4.44 -0.60
C PHE A 13 6.76 5.48 -1.24
N PHE A 14 6.15 6.53 -1.77
CA PHE A 14 6.86 7.62 -2.43
C PHE A 14 6.80 8.86 -1.55
N ILE A 15 7.97 9.47 -1.34
CA ILE A 15 8.15 10.57 -0.39
C ILE A 15 8.56 11.81 -1.17
N ASP A 16 7.94 12.94 -0.85
CA ASP A 16 8.28 14.19 -1.51
C ASP A 16 9.43 14.91 -0.79
N ASN A 17 9.75 16.12 -1.24
CA ASN A 17 10.87 16.89 -0.69
C ASN A 17 10.69 17.28 0.76
N ASP A 18 9.46 17.30 1.23
CA ASP A 18 9.14 17.64 2.62
C ASP A 18 9.06 16.40 3.49
N ASN A 19 9.50 15.27 2.96
CA ASN A 19 9.48 13.99 3.67
C ASN A 19 8.06 13.51 3.96
N LYS A 20 7.13 13.84 3.08
CA LYS A 20 5.74 13.41 3.21
C LYS A 20 5.44 12.30 2.22
N ILE A 21 4.71 11.29 2.69
CA ILE A 21 4.29 10.20 1.82
C ILE A 21 3.09 10.67 1.01
N TYR A 22 3.27 10.81 -0.31
CA TYR A 22 2.18 11.28 -1.16
C TYR A 22 1.62 10.21 -2.08
N SER A 23 2.25 9.04 -2.14
CA SER A 23 1.81 7.98 -3.04
C SER A 23 2.27 6.63 -2.52
N PHE A 24 1.58 5.58 -2.92
CA PHE A 24 2.08 4.23 -2.69
C PHE A 24 1.68 3.33 -3.84
N LYS A 25 2.42 2.23 -3.97
CA LYS A 25 2.19 1.23 -4.99
C LYS A 25 2.29 -0.15 -4.35
N VAL A 26 1.28 -0.97 -4.55
CA VAL A 26 1.24 -2.34 -4.04
C VAL A 26 1.30 -3.27 -5.24
N THR A 27 2.28 -4.16 -5.27
CA THR A 27 2.46 -5.11 -6.36
C THR A 27 2.86 -6.46 -5.82
N GLY A 28 3.09 -7.41 -6.72
CA GLY A 28 3.55 -8.72 -6.33
C GLY A 28 2.43 -9.55 -5.79
N HIS A 29 1.27 -9.41 -6.39
CA HIS A 29 0.10 -10.06 -5.96
C HIS A 29 0.27 -11.51 -5.71
N VAL A 30 -0.40 -11.99 -4.74
CA VAL A 30 -0.48 -13.37 -4.45
C VAL A 30 -1.81 -13.90 -4.85
N ASP A 31 -1.81 -15.16 -5.15
CA ASP A 31 -3.04 -15.83 -5.47
C ASP A 31 -3.81 -16.07 -4.18
N PHE A 32 -4.82 -15.31 -4.00
CA PHE A 32 -5.56 -15.31 -2.76
C PHE A 32 -6.21 -16.61 -2.42
N ALA A 33 -6.32 -17.51 -3.33
CA ALA A 33 -7.17 -18.65 -3.08
C ALA A 33 -6.47 -19.81 -2.42
N LEU A 34 -5.18 -19.76 -2.22
CA LEU A 34 -4.52 -21.01 -2.10
C LEU A 34 -4.06 -21.46 -0.76
N ASP A 35 -3.82 -20.60 0.17
CA ASP A 35 -3.37 -21.15 1.45
C ASP A 35 -3.23 -20.03 2.49
N GLY A 36 -2.42 -20.25 3.48
CA GLY A 36 -2.34 -19.35 4.62
C GLY A 36 -1.93 -17.94 4.30
N ASP A 37 -1.38 -17.73 3.12
CA ASP A 37 -0.96 -16.38 2.74
C ASP A 37 -2.13 -15.46 2.45
N ASP A 38 -3.32 -16.03 2.28
CA ASP A 38 -4.51 -15.23 2.04
C ASP A 38 -4.75 -14.23 3.16
N ALA A 39 -4.43 -14.60 4.38
CA ALA A 39 -4.66 -13.71 5.52
C ALA A 39 -3.82 -12.44 5.41
N LEU A 40 -2.56 -12.56 4.96
CA LEU A 40 -1.71 -11.40 4.81
C LEU A 40 -2.16 -10.51 3.66
N CYS A 41 -2.56 -11.12 2.56
CA CYS A 41 -3.06 -10.36 1.43
C CYS A 41 -4.34 -9.63 1.79
N ALA A 42 -5.22 -10.29 2.52
CA ALA A 42 -6.45 -9.67 2.98
C ALA A 42 -6.14 -8.51 3.93
N ALA A 43 -5.16 -8.68 4.81
CA ALA A 43 -4.79 -7.63 5.74
C ALA A 43 -4.29 -6.40 4.98
N ILE A 44 -3.38 -6.58 4.02
CA ILE A 44 -2.86 -5.46 3.25
C ILE A 44 -3.96 -4.82 2.42
N SER A 45 -4.79 -5.61 1.77
CA SER A 45 -5.90 -5.09 0.97
C SER A 45 -6.86 -4.27 1.81
N THR A 46 -7.15 -4.75 3.02
CA THR A 46 -8.04 -4.03 3.93
C THR A 46 -7.42 -2.70 4.36
N LEU A 47 -6.14 -2.70 4.72
CA LEU A 47 -5.47 -1.48 5.14
C LEU A 47 -5.41 -0.47 4.00
N VAL A 48 -5.10 -0.91 2.80
CA VAL A 48 -5.03 -0.05 1.63
C VAL A 48 -6.40 0.54 1.32
N SER A 49 -7.42 -0.30 1.26
CA SER A 49 -8.78 0.16 0.98
C SER A 49 -9.28 1.12 2.04
N HIS A 50 -8.96 0.83 3.29
CA HIS A 50 -9.36 1.69 4.40
C HIS A 50 -8.70 3.07 4.28
N THR A 51 -7.41 3.09 3.95
CA THR A 51 -6.67 4.35 3.80
C THR A 51 -7.23 5.19 2.66
N ILE A 52 -7.47 4.58 1.51
CA ILE A 52 -8.05 5.27 0.37
C ILE A 52 -9.44 5.82 0.73
N GLY A 53 -10.23 4.99 1.41
CA GLY A 53 -11.55 5.41 1.86
C GLY A 53 -11.51 6.58 2.82
N GLN A 54 -10.53 6.61 3.72
CA GLN A 54 -10.39 7.72 4.66
C GLN A 54 -10.09 9.03 3.94
N VAL A 55 -9.19 8.99 2.95
CA VAL A 55 -8.88 10.19 2.18
C VAL A 55 -10.14 10.70 1.48
N HIS A 56 -10.90 9.81 0.85
CA HIS A 56 -12.12 10.21 0.15
C HIS A 56 -13.20 10.72 1.10
N GLU A 57 -13.32 10.10 2.26
CA GLU A 57 -14.40 10.45 3.17
C GLU A 57 -14.12 11.70 3.99
N PHE A 58 -12.89 11.87 4.43
CA PHE A 58 -12.56 12.92 5.39
C PHE A 58 -11.83 14.11 4.80
N THR A 59 -11.47 14.06 3.52
CA THR A 59 -10.80 15.19 2.86
C THR A 59 -11.36 15.40 1.47
N ASP A 60 -11.07 16.56 0.91
CA ASP A 60 -11.39 16.86 -0.48
C ASP A 60 -10.12 16.84 -1.32
N ASP A 61 -9.06 16.24 -0.83
CA ASP A 61 -7.78 16.25 -1.53
C ASP A 61 -7.87 15.49 -2.84
N PRO A 62 -7.37 16.06 -3.94
CA PRO A 62 -7.35 15.36 -5.22
C PRO A 62 -6.44 14.15 -5.16
N CYS A 63 -6.85 13.09 -5.81
CA CYS A 63 -6.05 11.87 -5.84
C CYS A 63 -6.34 11.06 -7.10
N GLU A 64 -5.41 10.15 -7.41
CA GLU A 64 -5.57 9.19 -8.47
C GLU A 64 -5.46 7.80 -7.88
N ASN A 65 -6.29 6.89 -8.36
CA ASN A 65 -6.26 5.50 -7.92
C ASN A 65 -6.27 4.63 -9.17
N ILE A 66 -5.19 3.90 -9.39
CA ILE A 66 -5.02 3.04 -10.55
C ILE A 66 -4.97 1.60 -10.08
N VAL A 67 -5.85 0.78 -10.62
CA VAL A 67 -5.89 -0.64 -10.31
C VAL A 67 -5.73 -1.41 -11.61
N ASP A 68 -4.77 -2.32 -11.65
CA ASP A 68 -4.57 -3.19 -12.80
C ASP A 68 -4.82 -4.62 -12.34
N GLU A 69 -5.83 -5.25 -12.89
CA GLU A 69 -6.18 -6.60 -12.48
C GLU A 69 -5.37 -7.66 -13.20
N ASP A 70 -4.86 -7.34 -14.38
CA ASP A 70 -4.06 -8.29 -15.13
C ASP A 70 -2.67 -8.45 -14.52
N ILE A 71 -2.12 -7.33 -14.08
CA ILE A 71 -0.88 -7.32 -13.31
C ILE A 71 -1.32 -6.82 -11.95
N PRO A 72 -1.45 -7.70 -10.97
CA PRO A 72 -1.99 -7.25 -9.68
C PRO A 72 -1.21 -6.06 -9.14
N MET A 73 -1.81 -4.89 -9.23
CA MET A 73 -1.15 -3.64 -8.89
C MET A 73 -2.20 -2.61 -8.49
N VAL A 74 -1.91 -1.90 -7.42
CA VAL A 74 -2.71 -0.75 -7.00
C VAL A 74 -1.76 0.41 -6.79
N VAL A 75 -2.05 1.55 -7.41
CA VAL A 75 -1.31 2.77 -7.18
C VAL A 75 -2.28 3.82 -6.70
N PHE A 76 -1.96 4.48 -5.61
CA PHE A 76 -2.74 5.59 -5.09
C PHE A 76 -1.82 6.79 -4.94
N LYS A 77 -2.25 7.95 -5.41
CA LYS A 77 -1.41 9.14 -5.41
C LYS A 77 -2.24 10.37 -5.08
N LEU A 78 -1.75 11.17 -4.14
CA LEU A 78 -2.31 12.48 -3.85
C LEU A 78 -1.78 13.44 -4.89
N THR A 79 -2.68 14.14 -5.59
CA THR A 79 -2.28 14.90 -6.78
C THR A 79 -2.44 16.42 -6.65
N GLY A 80 -2.98 16.90 -5.54
CA GLY A 80 -3.20 18.33 -5.39
C GLY A 80 -1.93 19.11 -5.06
N ASP A 81 -1.97 20.41 -5.29
CA ASP A 81 -0.86 21.28 -4.93
C ASP A 81 -0.83 21.54 -3.43
N GLU A 82 -1.99 21.55 -2.80
CA GLU A 82 -2.09 21.73 -1.37
C GLU A 82 -2.85 20.56 -0.79
N ILE A 83 -2.12 19.63 -0.19
CA ILE A 83 -2.69 18.46 0.40
C ILE A 83 -2.86 18.69 1.91
N SER A 84 -3.99 18.29 2.46
CA SER A 84 -4.25 18.49 3.88
C SER A 84 -3.33 17.59 4.72
N ASP A 85 -3.06 18.05 5.93
CA ASP A 85 -2.29 17.25 6.89
C ASP A 85 -2.97 15.92 7.17
N LEU A 86 -4.29 15.90 7.12
CA LEU A 86 -5.04 14.70 7.43
C LEU A 86 -4.74 13.58 6.45
N SER A 87 -4.67 13.89 5.14
CA SER A 87 -4.31 12.88 4.17
C SER A 87 -2.92 12.31 4.43
N TYR A 88 -1.97 13.17 4.78
CA TYR A 88 -0.62 12.71 5.09
C TYR A 88 -0.61 11.84 6.34
N ILE A 89 -1.43 12.16 7.33
CA ILE A 89 -1.54 11.32 8.53
C ILE A 89 -2.06 9.93 8.16
N PHE A 90 -3.08 9.87 7.30
CA PHE A 90 -3.61 8.58 6.86
C PHE A 90 -2.54 7.77 6.12
N MET A 91 -1.74 8.42 5.28
CA MET A 91 -0.68 7.73 4.55
C MET A 91 0.41 7.22 5.49
N GLU A 92 0.79 8.00 6.48
CA GLU A 92 1.77 7.56 7.47
C GLU A 92 1.25 6.43 8.34
N SER A 93 -0.02 6.47 8.68
CA SER A 93 -0.64 5.41 9.44
C SER A 93 -0.63 4.10 8.67
N LEU A 94 -0.91 4.16 7.36
CA LEU A 94 -0.81 2.98 6.52
C LEU A 94 0.62 2.43 6.51
N ALA A 95 1.60 3.32 6.32
CA ALA A 95 2.99 2.90 6.26
C ALA A 95 3.41 2.22 7.57
N SER A 96 3.01 2.76 8.69
CA SER A 96 3.32 2.18 9.99
C SER A 96 2.72 0.77 10.12
N SER A 97 1.48 0.60 9.71
CA SER A 97 0.82 -0.70 9.81
C SER A 97 1.46 -1.73 8.88
N VAL A 98 1.81 -1.31 7.68
CA VAL A 98 2.44 -2.21 6.71
C VAL A 98 3.84 -2.58 7.17
N ASP A 99 4.58 -1.62 7.74
CA ASP A 99 5.90 -1.91 8.30
C ASP A 99 5.82 -2.96 9.41
N ASP A 100 4.82 -2.86 10.28
CA ASP A 100 4.62 -3.84 11.34
C ASP A 100 4.36 -5.22 10.75
N LEU A 101 3.52 -5.30 9.73
CA LEU A 101 3.25 -6.58 9.08
C LEU A 101 4.50 -7.15 8.42
N ALA A 102 5.31 -6.29 7.81
CA ALA A 102 6.54 -6.74 7.17
C ALA A 102 7.54 -7.25 8.18
N MET A 103 7.62 -6.62 9.36
CA MET A 103 8.50 -7.11 10.42
C MET A 103 8.08 -8.48 10.91
N MET A 104 6.77 -8.71 10.97
CA MET A 104 6.25 -10.00 11.44
C MET A 104 6.32 -11.07 10.37
N HIS A 105 6.30 -10.67 9.09
CA HIS A 105 6.24 -11.61 7.98
C HIS A 105 7.22 -11.22 6.87
N PRO A 106 8.52 -11.18 7.18
CA PRO A 106 9.51 -10.66 6.22
C PRO A 106 9.67 -11.50 4.95
N ASP A 107 9.22 -12.75 4.99
CA ASP A 107 9.30 -13.62 3.82
C ASP A 107 8.18 -13.34 2.83
N TYR A 108 7.17 -12.59 3.24
CA TYR A 108 5.99 -12.38 2.41
C TYR A 108 5.73 -10.94 2.06
N ILE A 109 6.28 -9.98 2.79
CA ILE A 109 6.01 -8.56 2.58
C ILE A 109 7.32 -7.80 2.57
N LYS A 110 7.51 -7.01 1.51
CA LYS A 110 8.66 -6.12 1.42
C LYS A 110 8.16 -4.70 1.30
N VAL A 111 8.72 -3.81 2.11
CA VAL A 111 8.35 -2.39 2.11
C VAL A 111 9.57 -1.58 1.69
N SER A 112 9.35 -0.59 0.84
CA SER A 112 10.41 0.33 0.45
C SER A 112 9.88 1.75 0.41
N TYR A 113 10.81 2.70 0.54
CA TYR A 113 10.52 4.13 0.50
C TYR A 113 11.40 4.76 -0.56
N THR A 114 10.81 5.50 -1.47
CA THR A 114 11.52 6.09 -2.60
C THR A 114 11.24 7.59 -2.62
N GLU A 115 12.30 8.38 -2.71
CA GLU A 115 12.15 9.81 -2.88
C GLU A 115 11.93 10.11 -4.35
N SER A 116 10.99 11.00 -4.61
CA SER A 116 10.75 11.39 -6.00
C SER A 116 10.08 12.75 -6.13
#